data_6511eb1cf26c4b25b18fc61be33bb9b4
#
_entry.id   6511eb1cf26c4b25b18fc61be33bb9b4
#
_cell.length_a   1.000
_cell.length_b   1.000
_cell.length_c   1.000
_cell.angle_alpha   90.00
_cell.angle_beta   90.00
_cell.angle_gamma   90.00
#
_symmetry.space_group_name_H-M   'P 1'
#
loop_
_entity.id
_entity.type
_entity.pdbx_description
1 polymer ?
#
loop_
_entity_poly.entity_id
_entity_poly.type
_entity_poly.pdbx_seq_one_letter_code
_entity_poly.pdbx_strand_id
1 'polypeptide(L)'
;MEIKLYEDRYRDDMIFMVLQAKDALGRIPSINEDLLNIKKNYFDRGDMFWIAADDNDRVIGCGGYSRIEGTNEAFIHRLYIKASEKRKGIGSALLETIEAGMRGNGITAARVHLGDPPEQWFESYSFYPKHGYAEYEPRYMRKKL
;
A
#
# COMPACT_ATOMS: atom_id res chain seq x y z
N MET A 1 10.96 -13.76 4.05
CA MET A 1 9.84 -12.89 3.68
C MET A 1 9.35 -13.27 2.29
N GLU A 2 8.05 -13.38 2.13
CA GLU A 2 7.40 -13.69 0.86
C GLU A 2 6.31 -12.67 0.57
N ILE A 3 6.31 -12.11 -0.64
CA ILE A 3 5.23 -11.22 -1.09
C ILE A 3 4.33 -12.04 -2.02
N LYS A 4 3.04 -12.02 -1.74
CA LYS A 4 2.05 -12.78 -2.52
C LYS A 4 0.72 -12.06 -2.57
N LEU A 5 -0.12 -12.46 -3.53
CA LEU A 5 -1.47 -11.94 -3.61
C LEU A 5 -2.22 -12.23 -2.32
N TYR A 6 -3.02 -11.27 -1.91
CA TYR A 6 -3.84 -11.39 -0.71
C TYR A 6 -4.79 -12.59 -0.81
N GLU A 7 -4.95 -13.29 0.33
CA GLU A 7 -5.93 -14.34 0.55
C GLU A 7 -6.70 -14.05 1.83
N ASP A 8 -7.96 -14.42 1.89
CA ASP A 8 -8.83 -14.09 3.04
C ASP A 8 -8.33 -14.62 4.38
N ARG A 9 -7.54 -15.68 4.38
CA ARG A 9 -6.96 -16.21 5.63
C ARG A 9 -6.02 -15.22 6.32
N TYR A 10 -5.55 -14.20 5.61
CA TYR A 10 -4.68 -13.16 6.16
C TYR A 10 -5.41 -11.93 6.67
N ARG A 11 -6.76 -11.85 6.46
CA ARG A 11 -7.49 -10.61 6.73
C ARG A 11 -7.28 -10.06 8.14
N ASP A 12 -7.52 -10.87 9.15
CA ASP A 12 -7.48 -10.40 10.53
C ASP A 12 -6.06 -10.04 10.97
N ASP A 13 -5.08 -10.85 10.58
CA ASP A 13 -3.68 -10.56 10.87
C ASP A 13 -3.20 -9.28 10.16
N MET A 14 -3.62 -9.09 8.92
CA MET A 14 -3.33 -7.88 8.16
C MET A 14 -3.94 -6.63 8.84
N ILE A 15 -5.20 -6.69 9.22
CA ILE A 15 -5.88 -5.57 9.87
C ILE A 15 -5.19 -5.23 11.19
N PHE A 16 -4.84 -6.25 11.98
CA PHE A 16 -4.12 -6.05 13.24
C PHE A 16 -2.76 -5.36 12.99
N MET A 17 -2.03 -5.81 11.99
CA MET A 17 -0.75 -5.20 11.60
C MET A 17 -0.94 -3.72 11.22
N VAL A 18 -1.97 -3.41 10.42
CA VAL A 18 -2.25 -2.03 10.00
C VAL A 18 -2.58 -1.15 11.20
N LEU A 19 -3.40 -1.63 12.13
CA LEU A 19 -3.72 -0.88 13.35
C LEU A 19 -2.46 -0.59 14.18
N GLN A 20 -1.59 -1.57 14.33
CA GLN A 20 -0.32 -1.38 15.04
C GLN A 20 0.59 -0.38 14.32
N ALA A 21 0.64 -0.45 12.99
CA ALA A 21 1.46 0.47 12.20
C ALA A 21 0.98 1.92 12.35
N LYS A 22 -0.33 2.14 12.33
CA LYS A 22 -0.90 3.47 12.55
C LYS A 22 -0.58 4.00 13.94
N ASP A 23 -0.76 3.18 14.96
CA ASP A 23 -0.49 3.55 16.34
C ASP A 23 0.98 3.95 16.52
N ALA A 24 1.90 3.19 15.94
CA ALA A 24 3.33 3.47 16.01
C ALA A 24 3.72 4.81 15.36
N LEU A 25 2.92 5.29 14.40
CA LEU A 25 3.13 6.57 13.73
C LEU A 25 2.42 7.73 14.43
N GLY A 26 1.78 7.47 15.57
CA GLY A 26 1.03 8.49 16.29
C GLY A 26 -0.33 8.81 15.67
N ARG A 27 -0.81 7.98 14.74
CA ARG A 27 -2.13 8.12 14.13
C ARG A 27 -3.17 7.38 14.96
N ILE A 28 -4.44 7.79 14.83
CA ILE A 28 -5.54 7.07 15.44
C ILE A 28 -5.65 5.71 14.75
N PRO A 29 -5.58 4.58 15.50
CA PRO A 29 -5.67 3.26 14.89
C PRO A 29 -7.11 2.92 14.53
N SER A 30 -7.61 3.53 13.46
CA SER A 30 -8.94 3.28 12.92
C SER A 30 -8.88 2.23 11.81
N ILE A 31 -9.95 1.43 11.68
CA ILE A 31 -10.05 0.43 10.62
C ILE A 31 -10.40 1.11 9.31
N ASN A 32 -9.64 0.80 8.26
CA ASN A 32 -9.99 1.16 6.90
C ASN A 32 -11.01 0.12 6.39
N GLU A 33 -12.25 0.53 6.16
CA GLU A 33 -13.34 -0.39 5.85
C GLU A 33 -13.11 -1.24 4.59
N ASP A 34 -12.38 -0.73 3.61
CA ASP A 34 -12.05 -1.50 2.41
C ASP A 34 -11.23 -2.75 2.72
N LEU A 35 -10.45 -2.75 3.81
CA LEU A 35 -9.66 -3.91 4.23
C LEU A 35 -10.50 -5.06 4.78
N LEU A 36 -11.76 -4.79 5.15
CA LEU A 36 -12.67 -5.82 5.64
C LEU A 36 -13.11 -6.78 4.54
N ASN A 37 -13.06 -6.36 3.29
CA ASN A 37 -13.42 -7.19 2.15
C ASN A 37 -12.57 -6.84 0.94
N ILE A 38 -11.37 -7.39 0.90
CA ILE A 38 -10.41 -7.15 -0.18
C ILE A 38 -10.93 -7.67 -1.51
N LYS A 39 -11.57 -8.83 -1.53
CA LYS A 39 -12.12 -9.39 -2.77
C LYS A 39 -13.07 -8.39 -3.42
N LYS A 40 -14.05 -7.91 -2.67
CA LYS A 40 -15.07 -6.96 -3.19
C LYS A 40 -14.46 -5.63 -3.60
N ASN A 41 -13.56 -5.09 -2.78
CA ASN A 41 -13.06 -3.73 -2.94
C ASN A 41 -11.87 -3.61 -3.89
N TYR A 42 -11.22 -4.73 -4.21
CA TYR A 42 -10.07 -4.77 -5.12
C TYR A 42 -10.23 -5.78 -6.25
N PHE A 43 -10.23 -7.06 -5.95
CA PHE A 43 -10.24 -8.11 -7.00
C PHE A 43 -11.48 -8.08 -7.89
N ASP A 44 -12.66 -7.90 -7.34
CA ASP A 44 -13.90 -7.86 -8.13
C ASP A 44 -13.97 -6.63 -9.05
N ARG A 45 -13.15 -5.61 -8.78
CA ARG A 45 -13.03 -4.42 -9.63
C ARG A 45 -11.93 -4.56 -10.69
N GLY A 46 -11.22 -5.68 -10.71
CA GLY A 46 -10.05 -5.86 -11.56
C GLY A 46 -8.77 -5.27 -11.00
N ASP A 47 -8.81 -4.78 -9.78
CA ASP A 47 -7.65 -4.26 -9.06
C ASP A 47 -6.96 -5.38 -8.27
N MET A 48 -5.80 -5.11 -7.69
CA MET A 48 -5.02 -6.13 -7.00
C MET A 48 -4.56 -5.66 -5.62
N PHE A 49 -4.27 -6.63 -4.76
CA PHE A 49 -3.81 -6.40 -3.40
C PHE A 49 -2.85 -7.51 -2.97
N TRP A 50 -1.77 -7.14 -2.27
CA TRP A 50 -0.71 -8.06 -1.84
C TRP A 50 -0.46 -7.98 -0.35
N ILE A 51 0.08 -9.06 0.20
CA ILE A 51 0.64 -9.08 1.55
C ILE A 51 2.10 -9.52 1.48
N ALA A 52 2.86 -9.11 2.48
CA ALA A 52 4.17 -9.67 2.76
C ALA A 52 4.05 -10.49 4.05
N ALA A 53 4.53 -11.72 4.01
CA ALA A 53 4.51 -12.62 5.16
C ALA A 53 5.93 -12.96 5.60
N ASP A 54 6.13 -13.13 6.91
CA ASP A 54 7.40 -13.59 7.46
C ASP A 54 7.48 -15.13 7.42
N ASP A 55 8.57 -15.68 7.96
CA ASP A 55 8.82 -17.12 7.98
C ASP A 55 7.79 -17.89 8.82
N ASN A 56 7.06 -17.22 9.69
CA ASN A 56 5.99 -17.80 10.49
C ASN A 56 4.60 -17.58 9.86
N ASP A 57 4.57 -17.17 8.61
CA ASP A 57 3.34 -16.88 7.86
C ASP A 57 2.49 -15.76 8.49
N ARG A 58 3.13 -14.82 9.18
CA ARG A 58 2.47 -13.66 9.76
C ARG A 58 2.63 -12.46 8.84
N VAL A 59 1.60 -11.64 8.75
CA VAL A 59 1.59 -10.45 7.89
C VAL A 59 2.50 -9.37 8.47
N ILE A 60 3.48 -8.94 7.68
CA ILE A 60 4.43 -7.88 8.04
C ILE A 60 4.34 -6.68 7.11
N GLY A 61 3.51 -6.75 6.08
CA GLY A 61 3.25 -5.63 5.20
C GLY A 61 2.08 -5.93 4.28
N CYS A 62 1.52 -4.88 3.69
CA CYS A 62 0.45 -5.01 2.71
C CYS A 62 0.41 -3.80 1.81
N GLY A 63 -0.32 -3.92 0.69
CA GLY A 63 -0.58 -2.81 -0.20
C GLY A 63 -1.25 -3.27 -1.48
N GLY A 64 -1.92 -2.34 -2.14
CA GLY A 64 -2.59 -2.62 -3.39
C GLY A 64 -2.80 -1.37 -4.21
N TYR A 65 -3.62 -1.46 -5.24
CA TYR A 65 -3.97 -0.30 -6.04
C TYR A 65 -5.44 -0.33 -6.43
N SER A 66 -5.96 0.85 -6.74
CA SER A 66 -7.30 1.03 -7.30
C SER A 66 -7.20 1.89 -8.55
N ARG A 67 -7.68 1.36 -9.68
CA ARG A 67 -7.72 2.12 -10.95
C ARG A 67 -8.63 3.33 -10.81
N ILE A 68 -8.17 4.45 -11.35
CA ILE A 68 -8.98 5.66 -11.44
C ILE A 68 -9.92 5.47 -12.63
N GLU A 69 -11.22 5.50 -12.36
CA GLU A 69 -12.25 5.26 -13.38
C GLU A 69 -12.06 6.15 -14.60
N GLY A 70 -12.18 5.55 -15.78
CA GLY A 70 -12.04 6.27 -17.04
C GLY A 70 -10.60 6.57 -17.45
N THR A 71 -9.61 6.04 -16.75
CA THR A 71 -8.19 6.28 -17.04
C THR A 71 -7.38 4.98 -17.05
N ASN A 72 -6.12 5.09 -17.48
CA ASN A 72 -5.12 4.02 -17.34
C ASN A 72 -4.17 4.30 -16.18
N GLU A 73 -4.63 5.04 -15.18
CA GLU A 73 -3.85 5.35 -13.98
C GLU A 73 -4.52 4.74 -12.74
N ALA A 74 -3.77 4.58 -11.67
CA ALA A 74 -4.30 4.01 -10.44
C ALA A 74 -3.62 4.62 -9.22
N PHE A 75 -4.37 4.68 -8.11
CA PHE A 75 -3.82 5.05 -6.82
C PHE A 75 -3.28 3.83 -6.10
N ILE A 76 -2.08 3.94 -5.54
CA ILE A 76 -1.57 2.97 -4.57
C ILE A 76 -2.32 3.20 -3.27
N HIS A 77 -2.85 2.12 -2.71
CA HIS A 77 -3.64 2.15 -1.48
C HIS A 77 -3.06 1.25 -0.42
N ARG A 78 -3.15 1.70 0.84
CA ARG A 78 -2.94 0.86 2.02
C ARG A 78 -1.55 0.21 2.08
N LEU A 79 -0.53 0.93 1.63
CA LEU A 79 0.85 0.45 1.79
C LEU A 79 1.28 0.66 3.24
N TYR A 80 1.30 -0.42 3.99
CA TYR A 80 1.69 -0.42 5.41
C TYR A 80 2.75 -1.47 5.67
N ILE A 81 3.69 -1.15 6.55
CA ILE A 81 4.72 -2.08 7.00
C ILE A 81 4.65 -2.16 8.51
N LYS A 82 4.75 -3.38 9.05
CA LYS A 82 4.78 -3.62 10.49
C LYS A 82 5.91 -2.79 11.11
N ALA A 83 5.61 -2.08 12.21
CA ALA A 83 6.55 -1.14 12.81
C ALA A 83 7.92 -1.79 13.15
N SER A 84 7.90 -3.03 13.66
CA SER A 84 9.12 -3.76 14.02
C SER A 84 9.93 -4.23 12.80
N GLU A 85 9.35 -4.18 11.61
CA GLU A 85 9.96 -4.67 10.36
C GLU A 85 10.40 -3.53 9.44
N LYS A 86 10.36 -2.29 9.91
CA LYS A 86 10.77 -1.14 9.11
C LYS A 86 12.26 -1.13 8.84
N ARG A 87 12.64 -0.46 7.73
CA ARG A 87 14.04 -0.31 7.30
C ARG A 87 14.72 -1.63 6.89
N LYS A 88 13.93 -2.63 6.52
CA LYS A 88 14.42 -3.91 6.01
C LYS A 88 14.14 -4.09 4.52
N GLY A 89 13.69 -3.04 3.83
CA GLY A 89 13.42 -3.09 2.41
C GLY A 89 12.06 -3.68 2.02
N ILE A 90 11.19 -3.97 2.98
CA ILE A 90 9.88 -4.57 2.71
C ILE A 90 8.98 -3.61 1.95
N GLY A 91 8.97 -2.33 2.33
CA GLY A 91 8.19 -1.31 1.65
C GLY A 91 8.58 -1.15 0.19
N SER A 92 9.89 -1.12 -0.09
CA SER A 92 10.40 -1.04 -1.46
C SER A 92 10.03 -2.27 -2.26
N ALA A 93 10.14 -3.47 -1.68
CA ALA A 93 9.78 -4.71 -2.35
C ALA A 93 8.28 -4.78 -2.67
N LEU A 94 7.43 -4.36 -1.73
CA LEU A 94 5.99 -4.27 -1.95
C LEU A 94 5.66 -3.27 -3.05
N LEU A 95 6.27 -2.09 -3.02
CA LEU A 95 6.03 -1.07 -4.04
C LEU A 95 6.41 -1.57 -5.43
N GLU A 96 7.57 -2.22 -5.56
CA GLU A 96 8.01 -2.82 -6.83
C GLU A 96 7.02 -3.87 -7.32
N THR A 97 6.51 -4.71 -6.43
CA THR A 97 5.50 -5.73 -6.75
C THR A 97 4.20 -5.09 -7.22
N ILE A 98 3.74 -4.07 -6.52
CA ILE A 98 2.53 -3.32 -6.89
C ILE A 98 2.69 -2.69 -8.26
N GLU A 99 3.81 -2.02 -8.51
CA GLU A 99 4.10 -1.38 -9.80
C GLU A 99 4.16 -2.41 -10.94
N ALA A 100 4.77 -3.57 -10.69
CA ALA A 100 4.80 -4.65 -11.69
C ALA A 100 3.39 -5.16 -12.00
N GLY A 101 2.56 -5.33 -10.97
CA GLY A 101 1.16 -5.72 -11.15
C GLY A 101 0.37 -4.68 -11.93
N MET A 102 0.60 -3.40 -11.65
CA MET A 102 -0.02 -2.30 -12.39
C MET A 102 0.36 -2.34 -13.87
N ARG A 103 1.66 -2.48 -14.18
CA ARG A 103 2.13 -2.59 -15.58
C ARG A 103 1.49 -3.77 -16.28
N GLY A 104 1.38 -4.91 -15.60
CA GLY A 104 0.76 -6.11 -16.15
C GLY A 104 -0.73 -5.94 -16.47
N ASN A 105 -1.38 -4.99 -15.82
CA ASN A 105 -2.79 -4.68 -16.05
C ASN A 105 -3.02 -3.40 -16.88
N GLY A 106 -1.98 -2.92 -17.57
CA GLY A 106 -2.10 -1.77 -18.48
C GLY A 106 -2.15 -0.43 -17.77
N ILE A 107 -1.78 -0.34 -16.49
CA ILE A 107 -1.66 0.92 -15.78
C ILE A 107 -0.38 1.62 -16.22
N THR A 108 -0.49 2.88 -16.63
CA THR A 108 0.62 3.66 -17.19
C THR A 108 1.21 4.66 -16.21
N ALA A 109 0.51 4.97 -15.14
CA ALA A 109 1.03 5.84 -14.08
C ALA A 109 0.44 5.46 -12.73
N ALA A 110 1.27 5.51 -11.71
CA ALA A 110 0.89 5.31 -10.33
C ALA A 110 0.79 6.66 -9.62
N ARG A 111 -0.27 6.83 -8.83
CA ARG A 111 -0.45 8.01 -7.98
C ARG A 111 -0.54 7.61 -6.53
N VAL A 112 -0.18 8.52 -5.64
CA VAL A 112 -0.37 8.35 -4.20
C VAL A 112 -0.98 9.63 -3.63
N HIS A 113 -1.87 9.45 -2.66
CA HIS A 113 -2.44 10.54 -1.88
C HIS A 113 -1.85 10.45 -0.48
N LEU A 114 -1.06 11.45 -0.09
CA LEU A 114 -0.41 11.48 1.22
C LEU A 114 -1.32 12.16 2.23
N GLY A 115 -1.22 11.70 3.47
CA GLY A 115 -2.07 12.20 4.53
C GLY A 115 -1.66 13.57 5.07
N ASP A 116 -2.49 14.11 5.94
CA ASP A 116 -2.34 15.40 6.59
C ASP A 116 -2.57 15.22 8.11
N PRO A 117 -1.75 15.83 8.99
CA PRO A 117 -0.64 16.74 8.68
C PRO A 117 0.63 15.99 8.23
N PRO A 118 1.50 16.66 7.45
CA PRO A 118 2.74 16.03 6.95
C PRO A 118 3.63 15.44 8.05
N GLU A 119 3.60 15.99 9.24
CA GLU A 119 4.41 15.52 10.37
C GLU A 119 4.08 14.08 10.77
N GLN A 120 2.81 13.66 10.61
CA GLN A 120 2.36 12.30 10.89
C GLN A 120 2.56 11.36 9.70
N TRP A 121 2.94 11.92 8.54
CA TRP A 121 3.11 11.17 7.29
C TRP A 121 4.52 11.33 6.73
N PHE A 122 5.47 11.76 7.57
CA PHE A 122 6.84 12.07 7.13
C PHE A 122 7.52 10.91 6.41
N GLU A 123 7.23 9.67 6.80
CA GLU A 123 7.80 8.50 6.15
C GLU A 123 7.35 8.41 4.69
N SER A 124 6.06 8.64 4.43
CA SER A 124 5.51 8.62 3.07
C SER A 124 6.08 9.75 2.22
N TYR A 125 6.18 10.96 2.78
CA TYR A 125 6.76 12.11 2.06
C TYR A 125 8.23 11.91 1.73
N SER A 126 8.94 11.08 2.46
CA SER A 126 10.33 10.72 2.19
C SER A 126 10.46 9.50 1.28
N PHE A 127 9.60 8.52 1.45
CA PHE A 127 9.65 7.22 0.77
C PHE A 127 9.37 7.32 -0.72
N TYR A 128 8.24 7.95 -1.09
CA TYR A 128 7.81 7.97 -2.49
C TYR A 128 8.76 8.73 -3.41
N PRO A 129 9.29 9.91 -3.03
CA PRO A 129 10.27 10.59 -3.89
C PRO A 129 11.51 9.75 -4.20
N LYS A 130 11.96 8.91 -3.25
CA LYS A 130 13.10 8.01 -3.47
C LYS A 130 12.82 6.96 -4.52
N HIS A 131 11.54 6.68 -4.80
CA HIS A 131 11.10 5.69 -5.77
C HIS A 131 10.61 6.31 -7.08
N GLY A 132 10.89 7.58 -7.32
CA GLY A 132 10.58 8.24 -8.57
C GLY A 132 9.25 8.97 -8.63
N TYR A 133 8.59 9.12 -7.49
CA TYR A 133 7.33 9.87 -7.41
C TYR A 133 7.61 11.36 -7.22
N ALA A 134 6.88 12.20 -7.94
CA ALA A 134 6.99 13.64 -7.83
C ALA A 134 5.63 14.28 -7.53
N GLU A 135 5.64 15.27 -6.66
CA GLU A 135 4.43 16.01 -6.30
C GLU A 135 3.91 16.79 -7.51
N TYR A 136 2.60 16.67 -7.79
CA TYR A 136 1.95 17.43 -8.85
C TYR A 136 0.85 18.36 -8.32
N GLU A 137 0.43 18.14 -7.09
CA GLU A 137 -0.40 19.05 -6.34
C GLU A 137 -0.23 18.73 -4.85
N PRO A 138 -0.59 19.63 -3.92
CA PRO A 138 -0.36 19.38 -2.49
C PRO A 138 -0.91 18.03 -2.03
N ARG A 139 -0.07 17.20 -1.44
CA ARG A 139 -0.36 15.86 -0.92
C ARG A 139 -0.59 14.79 -1.98
N TYR A 140 -0.34 15.08 -3.25
CA TYR A 140 -0.46 14.09 -4.33
C TYR A 140 0.87 13.95 -5.06
N MET A 141 1.30 12.72 -5.26
CA MET A 141 2.49 12.41 -6.03
C MET A 141 2.15 11.42 -7.16
N ARG A 142 2.96 11.43 -8.20
CA ARG A 142 2.74 10.61 -9.40
C ARG A 142 4.06 10.10 -9.94
N LYS A 143 4.02 8.88 -10.48
CA LYS A 143 5.13 8.27 -11.20
C LYS A 143 4.62 7.65 -12.48
N LYS A 144 5.27 7.97 -13.60
CA LYS A 144 5.01 7.30 -14.87
C LYS A 144 5.66 5.92 -14.85
N LEU A 145 4.90 4.90 -15.19
CA LEU A 145 5.36 3.51 -15.12
C LEU A 145 5.99 3.00 -16.41
#